data_9a40e5fba0721190707a4909eb0c3696
#
_entry.id   9a40e5fba0721190707a4909eb0c3696
#
_cell.length_a   1.000
_cell.length_b   1.000
_cell.length_c   1.000
_cell.angle_alpha   90.00
_cell.angle_beta   90.00
_cell.angle_gamma   90.00
#
_symmetry.space_group_name_H-M   'P 1'
#
loop_
_entity.id
_entity.type
_entity.pdbx_description
1 polymer ?
#
loop_
_entity_poly.entity_id
_entity_poly.type
_entity_poly.pdbx_seq_one_letter_code
_entity_poly.pdbx_strand_id
1 'polypeptide(L)'
;MTQANPRDLLQALFAAAVNAAQPEHCIPRFLPAPPKGRTLVIGAGKASAAMARVLEQHWPGELSGLVVTRYGYAVPCERIEIVEAAHPVPDAAGREAAGRMLALAQGLGPDDLVICLISGGGSALLPLPGEGVSLEDKQAINRALLKSGATIAEMNCVRRHLSAIKGGRLAAACHPARVLNLLISDVPGDNPMDIASGPTVADPTTCADALAIVRRYAIDLPAGARALLESGRGETVKPGDPRLAGVETHLIATPQMALEAAAEVARAAGVTPVLLGDSIEGEARDVGKVMAAIALQVKRHGQPVAAPCVLLSGGETTVTVRGNGRGGRNVEFLLALAVALDGAAGIHAVAGDTDGVDGLEEIAGALATPDTLSRAWARGIRPRDSLDNNDGHGFFEALGDSLVTGPTLTNVNDFRAILIR
;
A
#
# COMPACT_ATOMS: atom_id res chain seq x y z
N MET A 1 33.86 6.81 18.50
CA MET A 1 32.93 6.89 17.37
C MET A 1 31.92 7.98 17.67
N THR A 2 31.88 9.05 16.88
CA THR A 2 30.85 10.10 16.99
C THR A 2 29.50 9.49 16.75
N GLN A 3 28.61 9.52 17.72
CA GLN A 3 27.24 9.02 17.55
C GLN A 3 26.57 9.81 16.42
N ALA A 4 25.99 9.10 15.45
CA ALA A 4 25.22 9.72 14.36
C ALA A 4 24.13 10.64 14.93
N ASN A 5 23.86 11.77 14.27
CA ASN A 5 22.75 12.65 14.64
C ASN A 5 21.44 11.83 14.59
N PRO A 6 20.59 11.89 15.63
CA PRO A 6 19.32 11.15 15.64
C PRO A 6 18.43 11.42 14.44
N ARG A 7 18.34 12.67 13.99
CA ARG A 7 17.54 13.06 12.83
C ARG A 7 18.06 12.41 11.56
N ASP A 8 19.36 12.46 11.33
CA ASP A 8 19.99 11.89 10.13
C ASP A 8 19.82 10.36 10.11
N LEU A 9 19.95 9.70 11.27
CA LEU A 9 19.74 8.27 11.36
C LEU A 9 18.28 7.90 11.04
N LEU A 10 17.30 8.59 11.61
CA LEU A 10 15.88 8.33 11.36
C LEU A 10 15.51 8.52 9.88
N GLN A 11 16.05 9.58 9.24
CA GLN A 11 15.87 9.79 7.80
C GLN A 11 16.55 8.68 6.98
N ALA A 12 17.74 8.21 7.39
CA ALA A 12 18.42 7.11 6.72
C ALA A 12 17.64 5.78 6.85
N LEU A 13 17.00 5.53 8.00
CA LEU A 13 16.15 4.35 8.20
C LEU A 13 14.93 4.39 7.27
N PHE A 14 14.24 5.54 7.18
CA PHE A 14 13.12 5.72 6.27
C PHE A 14 13.56 5.56 4.80
N ALA A 15 14.66 6.20 4.42
CA ALA A 15 15.20 6.09 3.06
C ALA A 15 15.58 4.65 2.71
N ALA A 16 16.14 3.88 3.65
CA ALA A 16 16.45 2.47 3.44
C ALA A 16 15.19 1.62 3.22
N ALA A 17 14.13 1.89 3.99
CA ALA A 17 12.84 1.22 3.84
C ALA A 17 12.22 1.47 2.44
N VAL A 18 12.19 2.73 2.00
CA VAL A 18 11.71 3.10 0.66
C VAL A 18 12.58 2.48 -0.42
N ASN A 19 13.91 2.55 -0.27
CA ASN A 19 14.86 2.05 -1.26
C ASN A 19 14.77 0.53 -1.46
N ALA A 20 14.50 -0.22 -0.39
CA ALA A 20 14.33 -1.67 -0.47
C ALA A 20 13.13 -2.10 -1.33
N ALA A 21 12.15 -1.21 -1.49
CA ALA A 21 10.95 -1.46 -2.28
C ALA A 21 11.01 -0.80 -3.68
N GLN A 22 12.12 -0.18 -4.05
CA GLN A 22 12.26 0.41 -5.38
C GLN A 22 12.31 -0.68 -6.47
N PRO A 23 11.56 -0.50 -7.57
CA PRO A 23 11.51 -1.46 -8.67
C PRO A 23 12.88 -1.82 -9.24
N GLU A 24 13.85 -0.88 -9.26
CA GLU A 24 15.22 -1.09 -9.74
C GLU A 24 15.96 -2.18 -8.95
N HIS A 25 15.63 -2.34 -7.68
CA HIS A 25 16.25 -3.35 -6.81
C HIS A 25 15.45 -4.66 -6.76
N CYS A 26 14.13 -4.57 -7.01
CA CYS A 26 13.24 -5.72 -6.86
C CYS A 26 13.09 -6.55 -8.14
N ILE A 27 12.86 -5.90 -9.29
CA ILE A 27 12.43 -6.56 -10.53
C ILE A 27 13.51 -7.40 -11.20
N PRO A 28 14.77 -6.92 -11.42
CA PRO A 28 15.70 -7.60 -12.31
C PRO A 28 15.98 -9.07 -11.98
N ARG A 29 15.96 -9.42 -10.68
CA ARG A 29 16.24 -10.78 -10.19
C ARG A 29 15.13 -11.79 -10.48
N PHE A 30 13.93 -11.33 -10.87
CA PHE A 30 12.78 -12.19 -11.17
C PHE A 30 12.50 -12.33 -12.67
N LEU A 31 13.25 -11.62 -13.53
CA LEU A 31 13.01 -11.66 -14.97
C LEU A 31 13.48 -12.97 -15.56
N PRO A 32 12.58 -13.74 -16.23
CA PRO A 32 12.96 -14.95 -16.93
C PRO A 32 13.61 -14.62 -18.29
N ALA A 33 14.14 -15.64 -18.97
CA ALA A 33 14.49 -15.50 -20.36
C ALA A 33 13.25 -15.18 -21.22
N PRO A 34 13.40 -14.40 -22.30
CA PRO A 34 12.29 -14.10 -23.22
C PRO A 34 11.65 -15.38 -23.76
N PRO A 35 10.31 -15.37 -23.95
CA PRO A 35 9.59 -16.49 -24.50
C PRO A 35 9.89 -16.64 -26.00
N LYS A 36 9.41 -17.74 -26.61
CA LYS A 36 9.44 -17.90 -28.08
C LYS A 36 8.38 -17.03 -28.75
N GLY A 37 7.28 -16.77 -28.07
CA GLY A 37 6.17 -15.95 -28.52
C GLY A 37 6.30 -14.51 -28.07
N ARG A 38 5.17 -13.84 -27.88
CA ARG A 38 5.08 -12.43 -27.45
C ARG A 38 5.31 -12.27 -25.95
N THR A 39 5.83 -11.11 -25.56
CA THR A 39 5.81 -10.67 -24.17
C THR A 39 4.77 -9.56 -24.02
N LEU A 40 3.74 -9.81 -23.22
CA LEU A 40 2.71 -8.83 -22.87
C LEU A 40 2.94 -8.37 -21.43
N VAL A 41 2.97 -7.06 -21.22
CA VAL A 41 3.07 -6.44 -19.88
C VAL A 41 1.74 -5.80 -19.53
N ILE A 42 1.15 -6.21 -18.41
CA ILE A 42 -0.08 -5.61 -17.89
C ILE A 42 0.07 -5.35 -16.40
N GLY A 43 -0.67 -4.38 -15.86
CA GLY A 43 -0.56 -4.11 -14.45
C GLY A 43 -1.33 -2.90 -13.97
N ALA A 44 -1.45 -2.78 -12.65
CA ALA A 44 -2.06 -1.61 -12.04
C ALA A 44 -1.60 -1.40 -10.60
N GLY A 45 -1.38 -0.15 -10.23
CA GLY A 45 -1.03 0.27 -8.89
C GLY A 45 -0.18 1.53 -8.88
N LYS A 46 0.05 2.08 -7.70
CA LYS A 46 0.83 3.31 -7.49
C LYS A 46 2.29 3.15 -7.97
N ALA A 47 2.88 1.96 -7.81
CA ALA A 47 4.25 1.65 -8.23
C ALA A 47 4.32 1.10 -9.67
N SER A 48 3.20 0.69 -10.26
CA SER A 48 3.20 -0.14 -11.48
C SER A 48 3.79 0.56 -12.70
N ALA A 49 3.73 1.90 -12.81
CA ALA A 49 4.40 2.64 -13.88
C ALA A 49 5.93 2.62 -13.74
N ALA A 50 6.46 2.80 -12.52
CA ALA A 50 7.89 2.66 -12.25
C ALA A 50 8.36 1.21 -12.47
N MET A 51 7.55 0.22 -12.06
CA MET A 51 7.81 -1.19 -12.35
C MET A 51 7.90 -1.46 -13.85
N ALA A 52 6.98 -0.88 -14.65
CA ALA A 52 6.97 -1.00 -16.10
C ALA A 52 8.26 -0.41 -16.74
N ARG A 53 8.67 0.77 -16.28
CA ARG A 53 9.91 1.41 -16.73
C ARG A 53 11.14 0.55 -16.48
N VAL A 54 11.28 0.01 -15.28
CA VAL A 54 12.40 -0.85 -14.90
C VAL A 54 12.39 -2.15 -15.70
N LEU A 55 11.21 -2.78 -15.83
CA LEU A 55 11.05 -3.96 -16.67
C LEU A 55 11.50 -3.68 -18.10
N GLU A 56 11.04 -2.59 -18.71
CA GLU A 56 11.37 -2.21 -20.08
C GLU A 56 12.86 -2.00 -20.29
N GLN A 57 13.56 -1.41 -19.32
CA GLN A 57 14.99 -1.19 -19.36
C GLN A 57 15.82 -2.47 -19.28
N HIS A 58 15.31 -3.48 -18.56
CA HIS A 58 16.05 -4.73 -18.32
C HIS A 58 15.59 -5.89 -19.22
N TRP A 59 14.50 -5.71 -19.99
CA TRP A 59 14.00 -6.76 -20.87
C TRP A 59 14.72 -6.81 -22.20
N PRO A 60 15.42 -7.93 -22.52
CA PRO A 60 16.27 -8.00 -23.70
C PRO A 60 15.50 -8.24 -25.00
N GLY A 61 14.22 -8.59 -24.93
CA GLY A 61 13.39 -8.91 -26.10
C GLY A 61 12.35 -7.84 -26.41
N GLU A 62 11.54 -8.10 -27.42
CA GLU A 62 10.36 -7.28 -27.71
C GLU A 62 9.32 -7.48 -26.60
N LEU A 63 8.62 -6.40 -26.30
CA LEU A 63 7.47 -6.41 -25.41
C LEU A 63 6.49 -5.29 -25.80
N SER A 64 5.26 -5.47 -25.40
CA SER A 64 4.22 -4.42 -25.47
C SER A 64 3.29 -4.57 -24.29
N GLY A 65 2.51 -3.58 -24.00
CA GLY A 65 1.54 -3.69 -22.90
C GLY A 65 0.87 -2.41 -22.50
N LEU A 66 0.11 -2.51 -21.41
CA LEU A 66 -0.63 -1.40 -20.80
C LEU A 66 -0.62 -1.54 -19.29
N VAL A 67 -0.22 -0.48 -18.61
CA VAL A 67 -0.17 -0.39 -17.15
C VAL A 67 -0.96 0.83 -16.69
N VAL A 68 -1.74 0.66 -15.61
CA VAL A 68 -2.55 1.74 -15.03
C VAL A 68 -1.93 2.23 -13.73
N THR A 69 -1.76 3.54 -13.61
CA THR A 69 -1.32 4.17 -12.35
C THR A 69 -2.25 5.32 -11.96
N ARG A 70 -2.05 5.89 -10.76
CA ARG A 70 -2.83 7.08 -10.36
C ARG A 70 -2.31 8.34 -11.07
N TYR A 71 -3.17 9.34 -11.19
CA TYR A 71 -2.78 10.66 -11.72
C TYR A 71 -1.55 11.21 -10.98
N GLY A 72 -0.58 11.72 -11.76
CA GLY A 72 0.67 12.28 -11.26
C GLY A 72 1.75 11.25 -10.93
N TYR A 73 1.51 9.95 -11.22
CA TYR A 73 2.47 8.85 -10.97
C TYR A 73 2.95 8.18 -12.27
N ALA A 74 2.64 8.77 -13.42
CA ALA A 74 3.13 8.27 -14.69
C ALA A 74 4.66 8.36 -14.77
N VAL A 75 5.27 7.31 -15.28
CA VAL A 75 6.69 7.25 -15.62
C VAL A 75 6.79 6.95 -17.12
N PRO A 76 7.51 7.75 -17.91
CA PRO A 76 7.60 7.53 -19.36
C PRO A 76 8.18 6.15 -19.70
N CYS A 77 7.47 5.41 -20.54
CA CYS A 77 7.90 4.17 -21.16
C CYS A 77 7.84 4.31 -22.69
N GLU A 78 8.65 3.54 -23.42
CA GLU A 78 8.70 3.58 -24.88
C GLU A 78 7.81 2.52 -25.53
N ARG A 79 7.65 1.36 -24.87
CA ARG A 79 6.98 0.17 -25.41
C ARG A 79 5.73 -0.24 -24.62
N ILE A 80 5.60 0.26 -23.38
CA ILE A 80 4.47 0.01 -22.49
C ILE A 80 3.67 1.29 -22.37
N GLU A 81 2.40 1.24 -22.72
CA GLU A 81 1.49 2.36 -22.51
C GLU A 81 1.19 2.55 -21.02
N ILE A 82 1.37 3.76 -20.53
CA ILE A 82 1.00 4.15 -19.16
C ILE A 82 -0.29 4.95 -19.21
N VAL A 83 -1.32 4.44 -18.54
CA VAL A 83 -2.62 5.11 -18.40
C VAL A 83 -2.75 5.61 -16.97
N GLU A 84 -3.14 6.85 -16.81
CA GLU A 84 -3.45 7.43 -15.51
C GLU A 84 -4.95 7.37 -15.22
N ALA A 85 -5.31 7.07 -13.98
CA ALA A 85 -6.68 6.97 -13.51
C ALA A 85 -6.84 7.45 -12.07
N ALA A 86 -8.07 7.69 -11.64
CA ALA A 86 -8.36 8.19 -10.30
C ALA A 86 -8.18 7.14 -9.20
N HIS A 87 -7.63 7.58 -8.09
CA HIS A 87 -7.47 6.85 -6.83
C HIS A 87 -7.67 7.82 -5.65
N PRO A 88 -8.40 7.48 -4.59
CA PRO A 88 -9.00 6.17 -4.26
C PRO A 88 -10.38 5.91 -4.86
N VAL A 89 -11.03 6.91 -5.44
CA VAL A 89 -12.35 6.76 -6.07
C VAL A 89 -12.16 6.46 -7.55
N PRO A 90 -12.65 5.29 -8.05
CA PRO A 90 -12.47 4.90 -9.44
C PRO A 90 -13.17 5.84 -10.43
N ASP A 91 -12.61 5.97 -11.63
CA ASP A 91 -13.17 6.76 -12.74
C ASP A 91 -13.34 5.95 -14.04
N ALA A 92 -13.78 6.66 -15.09
CA ALA A 92 -13.98 6.07 -16.41
C ALA A 92 -12.66 5.65 -17.08
N ALA A 93 -11.56 6.38 -16.85
CA ALA A 93 -10.26 6.05 -17.43
C ALA A 93 -9.75 4.69 -16.93
N GLY A 94 -9.86 4.42 -15.62
CA GLY A 94 -9.52 3.12 -15.05
C GLY A 94 -10.40 1.98 -15.57
N ARG A 95 -11.71 2.23 -15.75
CA ARG A 95 -12.63 1.25 -16.33
C ARG A 95 -12.27 0.89 -17.77
N GLU A 96 -11.99 1.90 -18.58
CA GLU A 96 -11.61 1.72 -19.99
C GLU A 96 -10.29 0.98 -20.12
N ALA A 97 -9.28 1.39 -19.36
CA ALA A 97 -7.97 0.73 -19.34
C ALA A 97 -8.06 -0.74 -18.91
N ALA A 98 -8.88 -1.06 -17.89
CA ALA A 98 -9.11 -2.44 -17.46
C ALA A 98 -9.80 -3.29 -18.56
N GLY A 99 -10.73 -2.70 -19.31
CA GLY A 99 -11.35 -3.35 -20.48
C GLY A 99 -10.34 -3.63 -21.59
N ARG A 100 -9.50 -2.66 -21.93
CA ARG A 100 -8.40 -2.81 -22.90
C ARG A 100 -7.37 -3.86 -22.45
N MET A 101 -7.06 -3.92 -21.17
CA MET A 101 -6.15 -4.93 -20.60
C MET A 101 -6.68 -6.35 -20.80
N LEU A 102 -7.99 -6.59 -20.58
CA LEU A 102 -8.61 -7.87 -20.90
C LEU A 102 -8.61 -8.18 -22.40
N ALA A 103 -8.79 -7.17 -23.24
CA ALA A 103 -8.74 -7.38 -24.70
C ALA A 103 -7.32 -7.75 -25.17
N LEU A 104 -6.27 -7.14 -24.59
CA LEU A 104 -4.88 -7.50 -24.87
C LEU A 104 -4.53 -8.95 -24.47
N ALA A 105 -5.20 -9.47 -23.43
CA ALA A 105 -5.02 -10.85 -22.98
C ALA A 105 -5.68 -11.88 -23.91
N GLN A 106 -6.51 -11.47 -24.86
CA GLN A 106 -7.16 -12.40 -25.79
C GLN A 106 -6.18 -12.86 -26.89
N GLY A 107 -6.33 -14.14 -27.29
CA GLY A 107 -5.56 -14.74 -28.38
C GLY A 107 -4.08 -14.97 -28.07
N LEU A 108 -3.70 -15.02 -26.80
CA LEU A 108 -2.39 -15.45 -26.35
C LEU A 108 -2.24 -16.97 -26.53
N GLY A 109 -1.02 -17.41 -26.86
CA GLY A 109 -0.67 -18.81 -27.02
C GLY A 109 0.23 -19.36 -25.90
N PRO A 110 0.51 -20.68 -25.90
CA PRO A 110 1.33 -21.31 -24.87
C PRO A 110 2.82 -20.87 -24.89
N ASP A 111 3.29 -20.31 -26.01
CA ASP A 111 4.63 -19.79 -26.17
C ASP A 111 4.75 -18.31 -25.75
N ASP A 112 3.62 -17.64 -25.42
CA ASP A 112 3.59 -16.25 -24.97
C ASP A 112 3.84 -16.18 -23.45
N LEU A 113 4.34 -15.03 -23.01
CA LEU A 113 4.55 -14.67 -21.60
C LEU A 113 3.78 -13.39 -21.26
N VAL A 114 3.02 -13.43 -20.19
CA VAL A 114 2.42 -12.24 -19.59
C VAL A 114 3.16 -11.90 -18.31
N ILE A 115 3.64 -10.67 -18.18
CA ILE A 115 4.23 -10.15 -16.94
C ILE A 115 3.23 -9.17 -16.32
N CYS A 116 2.73 -9.51 -15.13
CA CYS A 116 1.79 -8.70 -14.39
C CYS A 116 2.52 -7.89 -13.33
N LEU A 117 2.40 -6.56 -13.40
CA LEU A 117 3.04 -5.61 -12.49
C LEU A 117 1.97 -4.99 -11.59
N ILE A 118 1.77 -5.58 -10.41
CA ILE A 118 0.67 -5.20 -9.50
C ILE A 118 1.25 -4.58 -8.22
N SER A 119 0.65 -3.50 -7.78
CA SER A 119 1.00 -2.85 -6.52
C SER A 119 -0.21 -2.22 -5.84
N GLY A 120 0.00 -1.61 -4.69
CA GLY A 120 -1.01 -0.92 -3.91
C GLY A 120 -1.83 0.10 -4.71
N GLY A 121 -3.09 0.26 -4.32
CA GLY A 121 -4.03 1.12 -5.03
C GLY A 121 -4.67 0.52 -6.28
N GLY A 122 -4.16 -0.61 -6.80
CA GLY A 122 -4.66 -1.27 -8.01
C GLY A 122 -6.14 -1.64 -7.97
N SER A 123 -6.72 -1.79 -6.78
CA SER A 123 -8.15 -2.09 -6.64
C SER A 123 -9.05 -0.97 -7.19
N ALA A 124 -8.71 0.29 -6.97
CA ALA A 124 -9.43 1.44 -7.52
C ALA A 124 -9.09 1.67 -9.00
N LEU A 125 -7.86 1.36 -9.40
CA LEU A 125 -7.35 1.57 -10.76
C LEU A 125 -7.85 0.52 -11.78
N LEU A 126 -8.35 -0.64 -11.30
CA LEU A 126 -8.97 -1.67 -12.13
C LEU A 126 -10.46 -1.86 -11.77
N PRO A 127 -11.33 -0.87 -11.99
CA PRO A 127 -12.70 -0.89 -11.50
C PRO A 127 -13.68 -1.63 -12.42
N LEU A 128 -13.25 -2.44 -13.39
CA LEU A 128 -14.11 -3.06 -14.39
C LEU A 128 -15.27 -3.83 -13.74
N PRO A 129 -16.54 -3.38 -13.93
CA PRO A 129 -17.70 -4.02 -13.34
C PRO A 129 -18.01 -5.38 -13.96
N GLY A 130 -18.63 -6.28 -13.18
CA GLY A 130 -19.25 -7.50 -13.68
C GLY A 130 -20.49 -7.18 -14.52
N GLU A 131 -20.99 -8.21 -15.20
CA GLU A 131 -22.16 -8.09 -16.09
C GLU A 131 -23.38 -7.53 -15.37
N GLY A 132 -24.02 -6.51 -15.94
CA GLY A 132 -25.21 -5.87 -15.37
C GLY A 132 -24.96 -4.94 -14.19
N VAL A 133 -23.70 -4.68 -13.83
CA VAL A 133 -23.30 -3.75 -12.77
C VAL A 133 -22.69 -2.51 -13.41
N SER A 134 -23.10 -1.32 -12.99
CA SER A 134 -22.48 -0.08 -13.45
C SER A 134 -21.26 0.31 -12.60
N LEU A 135 -20.47 1.28 -13.06
CA LEU A 135 -19.38 1.86 -12.26
C LEU A 135 -19.93 2.61 -11.03
N GLU A 136 -21.04 3.31 -11.21
CA GLU A 136 -21.78 4.03 -10.17
C GLU A 136 -22.28 3.08 -9.07
N ASP A 137 -22.81 1.91 -9.46
CA ASP A 137 -23.20 0.85 -8.53
C ASP A 137 -22.00 0.38 -7.68
N LYS A 138 -20.86 0.11 -8.32
CA LYS A 138 -19.62 -0.29 -7.60
C LYS A 138 -19.15 0.80 -6.64
N GLN A 139 -19.20 2.06 -7.05
CA GLN A 139 -18.84 3.18 -6.18
C GLN A 139 -19.79 3.29 -4.99
N ALA A 140 -21.12 3.12 -5.20
CA ALA A 140 -22.11 3.16 -4.14
C ALA A 140 -21.91 2.01 -3.15
N ILE A 141 -21.74 0.79 -3.63
CA ILE A 141 -21.47 -0.40 -2.80
C ILE A 141 -20.16 -0.22 -2.01
N ASN A 142 -19.11 0.29 -2.65
CA ASN A 142 -17.82 0.53 -1.98
C ASN A 142 -17.96 1.56 -0.84
N ARG A 143 -18.71 2.65 -1.05
CA ARG A 143 -19.01 3.63 0.01
C ARG A 143 -19.80 3.00 1.16
N ALA A 144 -20.75 2.12 0.86
CA ALA A 144 -21.53 1.43 1.87
C ALA A 144 -20.66 0.45 2.67
N LEU A 145 -19.80 -0.33 2.01
CA LEU A 145 -18.83 -1.24 2.65
C LEU A 145 -17.88 -0.49 3.60
N LEU A 146 -17.30 0.62 3.16
CA LEU A 146 -16.41 1.44 3.99
C LEU A 146 -17.07 1.99 5.24
N LYS A 147 -18.39 2.25 5.21
CA LYS A 147 -19.16 2.76 6.35
C LYS A 147 -19.70 1.65 7.25
N SER A 148 -19.67 0.40 6.82
CA SER A 148 -20.34 -0.71 7.50
C SER A 148 -19.57 -1.28 8.69
N GLY A 149 -18.27 -1.03 8.77
CA GLY A 149 -17.37 -1.70 9.70
C GLY A 149 -16.95 -3.11 9.27
N ALA A 150 -17.23 -3.49 8.01
CA ALA A 150 -16.71 -4.74 7.44
C ALA A 150 -15.19 -4.74 7.39
N THR A 151 -14.57 -5.90 7.61
CA THR A 151 -13.12 -6.05 7.47
C THR A 151 -12.69 -5.90 6.02
N ILE A 152 -11.41 -5.59 5.78
CA ILE A 152 -10.88 -5.48 4.41
C ILE A 152 -11.06 -6.77 3.61
N ALA A 153 -10.92 -7.93 4.24
CA ALA A 153 -11.13 -9.22 3.62
C ALA A 153 -12.60 -9.42 3.17
N GLU A 154 -13.57 -9.03 4.01
CA GLU A 154 -15.00 -9.06 3.67
C GLU A 154 -15.32 -8.07 2.54
N MET A 155 -14.80 -6.84 2.62
CA MET A 155 -14.97 -5.86 1.55
C MET A 155 -14.41 -6.37 0.22
N ASN A 156 -13.22 -6.97 0.24
CA ASN A 156 -12.57 -7.52 -0.96
C ASN A 156 -13.32 -8.72 -1.51
N CYS A 157 -13.92 -9.58 -0.67
CA CYS A 157 -14.79 -10.66 -1.12
C CYS A 157 -15.93 -10.09 -2.01
N VAL A 158 -16.67 -9.10 -1.52
CA VAL A 158 -17.76 -8.47 -2.29
C VAL A 158 -17.22 -7.81 -3.57
N ARG A 159 -16.12 -7.05 -3.47
CA ARG A 159 -15.49 -6.35 -4.61
C ARG A 159 -15.06 -7.29 -5.73
N ARG A 160 -14.51 -8.46 -5.39
CA ARG A 160 -14.06 -9.47 -6.36
C ARG A 160 -15.25 -10.06 -7.13
N HIS A 161 -16.32 -10.40 -6.44
CA HIS A 161 -17.51 -11.01 -7.04
C HIS A 161 -18.35 -10.05 -7.90
N LEU A 162 -18.16 -8.74 -7.73
CA LEU A 162 -18.79 -7.68 -8.54
C LEU A 162 -17.87 -7.16 -9.68
N SER A 163 -16.79 -7.87 -9.99
CA SER A 163 -15.78 -7.41 -10.96
C SER A 163 -15.62 -8.40 -12.11
N ALA A 164 -15.37 -7.88 -13.32
CA ALA A 164 -15.03 -8.68 -14.48
C ALA A 164 -13.52 -9.00 -14.59
N ILE A 165 -12.66 -8.41 -13.75
CA ILE A 165 -11.20 -8.52 -13.88
C ILE A 165 -10.51 -9.06 -12.62
N LYS A 166 -11.11 -8.91 -11.43
CA LYS A 166 -10.55 -9.32 -10.14
C LYS A 166 -10.79 -10.80 -9.82
N GLY A 167 -10.22 -11.31 -8.72
CA GLY A 167 -10.41 -12.68 -8.28
C GLY A 167 -9.94 -13.71 -9.31
N GLY A 168 -8.72 -13.55 -9.81
CA GLY A 168 -8.06 -14.45 -10.76
C GLY A 168 -8.50 -14.32 -12.21
N ARG A 169 -9.51 -13.49 -12.52
CA ARG A 169 -10.07 -13.41 -13.87
C ARG A 169 -9.08 -12.88 -14.91
N LEU A 170 -8.24 -11.91 -14.53
CA LEU A 170 -7.23 -11.37 -15.44
C LEU A 170 -6.22 -12.45 -15.84
N ALA A 171 -5.70 -13.23 -14.87
CA ALA A 171 -4.76 -14.31 -15.17
C ALA A 171 -5.45 -15.44 -15.98
N ALA A 172 -6.69 -15.78 -15.64
CA ALA A 172 -7.45 -16.78 -16.40
C ALA A 172 -7.71 -16.36 -17.85
N ALA A 173 -7.85 -15.05 -18.11
CA ALA A 173 -7.97 -14.50 -19.47
C ALA A 173 -6.68 -14.62 -20.28
N CYS A 174 -5.53 -14.70 -19.61
CA CYS A 174 -4.23 -14.89 -20.27
C CYS A 174 -3.96 -16.34 -20.69
N HIS A 175 -4.77 -17.31 -20.21
CA HIS A 175 -4.57 -18.71 -20.58
C HIS A 175 -4.69 -18.92 -22.10
N PRO A 176 -3.78 -19.73 -22.75
CA PRO A 176 -2.78 -20.65 -22.17
C PRO A 176 -1.36 -20.07 -22.00
N ALA A 177 -1.17 -18.77 -22.10
CA ALA A 177 0.13 -18.16 -21.89
C ALA A 177 0.64 -18.36 -20.43
N ARG A 178 1.96 -18.37 -20.26
CA ARG A 178 2.56 -18.30 -18.92
C ARG A 178 2.34 -16.90 -18.33
N VAL A 179 2.06 -16.84 -17.03
CA VAL A 179 1.86 -15.58 -16.31
C VAL A 179 2.87 -15.46 -15.18
N LEU A 180 3.66 -14.40 -15.20
CA LEU A 180 4.56 -14.02 -14.11
C LEU A 180 3.98 -12.82 -13.38
N ASN A 181 3.54 -13.00 -12.14
CA ASN A 181 3.08 -11.93 -11.28
C ASN A 181 4.22 -11.39 -10.43
N LEU A 182 4.51 -10.10 -10.55
CA LEU A 182 5.41 -9.36 -9.69
C LEU A 182 4.57 -8.39 -8.85
N LEU A 183 4.50 -8.66 -7.55
CA LEU A 183 3.62 -7.93 -6.62
C LEU A 183 4.45 -7.12 -5.63
N ILE A 184 4.15 -5.83 -5.49
CA ILE A 184 4.56 -5.00 -4.36
C ILE A 184 3.37 -4.90 -3.42
N SER A 185 3.54 -5.37 -2.19
CA SER A 185 2.47 -5.42 -1.20
C SER A 185 2.43 -4.15 -0.36
N ASP A 186 1.22 -3.61 -0.20
CA ASP A 186 0.87 -2.56 0.76
C ASP A 186 -0.25 -3.00 1.71
N VAL A 187 -0.53 -4.30 1.77
CA VAL A 187 -1.61 -4.83 2.61
C VAL A 187 -1.07 -5.59 3.81
N PRO A 188 -1.67 -5.45 5.00
CA PRO A 188 -1.30 -6.23 6.17
C PRO A 188 -1.37 -7.74 5.91
N GLY A 189 -0.27 -8.45 6.24
CA GLY A 189 -0.18 -9.90 6.07
C GLY A 189 0.13 -10.37 4.65
N ASP A 190 0.39 -9.47 3.70
CA ASP A 190 0.93 -9.74 2.37
C ASP A 190 0.15 -10.76 1.53
N ASN A 191 -1.16 -10.91 1.79
CA ASN A 191 -1.98 -11.86 1.05
C ASN A 191 -2.18 -11.41 -0.40
N PRO A 192 -1.69 -12.14 -1.43
CA PRO A 192 -1.80 -11.75 -2.82
C PRO A 192 -3.25 -11.55 -3.31
N MET A 193 -4.24 -12.19 -2.65
CA MET A 193 -5.65 -12.00 -2.98
C MET A 193 -6.16 -10.60 -2.62
N ASP A 194 -5.53 -9.91 -1.68
CA ASP A 194 -5.96 -8.60 -1.23
C ASP A 194 -5.23 -7.46 -1.95
N ILE A 195 -4.03 -7.72 -2.49
CA ILE A 195 -3.30 -6.76 -3.32
C ILE A 195 -4.09 -6.52 -4.61
N ALA A 196 -4.52 -5.29 -4.85
CA ALA A 196 -5.40 -4.89 -5.95
C ALA A 196 -6.71 -5.73 -6.04
N SER A 197 -7.14 -6.40 -4.97
CA SER A 197 -8.23 -7.40 -4.92
C SER A 197 -7.98 -8.60 -5.85
N GLY A 198 -6.74 -9.05 -5.96
CA GLY A 198 -6.33 -10.31 -6.58
C GLY A 198 -6.72 -10.51 -8.04
N PRO A 199 -6.38 -9.63 -8.98
CA PRO A 199 -6.78 -9.82 -10.39
C PRO A 199 -6.13 -11.06 -11.00
N THR A 200 -4.98 -11.50 -10.49
CA THR A 200 -4.14 -12.54 -11.07
C THR A 200 -3.97 -13.77 -10.19
N VAL A 201 -4.68 -13.86 -9.08
CA VAL A 201 -4.61 -15.01 -8.16
C VAL A 201 -5.99 -15.56 -7.86
N ALA A 202 -6.06 -16.87 -7.57
CA ALA A 202 -7.30 -17.57 -7.26
C ALA A 202 -7.98 -17.01 -6.00
N ASP A 203 -9.29 -17.10 -5.95
CA ASP A 203 -10.12 -16.65 -4.83
C ASP A 203 -10.99 -17.82 -4.31
N PRO A 204 -10.77 -18.31 -3.09
CA PRO A 204 -11.56 -19.40 -2.52
C PRO A 204 -12.98 -18.99 -2.12
N THR A 205 -13.26 -17.67 -1.98
CA THR A 205 -14.57 -17.17 -1.56
C THR A 205 -15.62 -17.30 -2.69
N THR A 206 -16.90 -17.29 -2.34
CA THR A 206 -18.01 -17.56 -3.26
C THR A 206 -18.98 -16.38 -3.34
N CYS A 207 -19.85 -16.38 -4.36
CA CYS A 207 -21.00 -15.47 -4.41
C CYS A 207 -21.89 -15.58 -3.17
N ALA A 208 -22.01 -16.78 -2.59
CA ALA A 208 -22.76 -16.99 -1.35
C ALA A 208 -22.13 -16.28 -0.16
N ASP A 209 -20.78 -16.29 -0.06
CA ASP A 209 -20.05 -15.55 0.97
C ASP A 209 -20.25 -14.05 0.79
N ALA A 210 -20.14 -13.54 -0.44
CA ALA A 210 -20.40 -12.13 -0.74
C ALA A 210 -21.82 -11.72 -0.36
N LEU A 211 -22.83 -12.54 -0.66
CA LEU A 211 -24.22 -12.28 -0.24
C LEU A 211 -24.40 -12.34 1.28
N ALA A 212 -23.71 -13.26 1.97
CA ALA A 212 -23.75 -13.35 3.43
C ALA A 212 -23.17 -12.08 4.08
N ILE A 213 -22.06 -11.54 3.56
CA ILE A 213 -21.46 -10.29 4.00
C ILE A 213 -22.44 -9.11 3.79
N VAL A 214 -22.99 -8.99 2.59
CA VAL A 214 -23.97 -7.94 2.25
C VAL A 214 -25.17 -7.96 3.19
N ARG A 215 -25.71 -9.14 3.53
CA ARG A 215 -26.81 -9.30 4.48
C ARG A 215 -26.39 -8.93 5.90
N ARG A 216 -25.23 -9.39 6.36
CA ARG A 216 -24.70 -9.10 7.70
C ARG A 216 -24.61 -7.62 7.98
N TYR A 217 -24.14 -6.85 7.00
CA TYR A 217 -23.94 -5.41 7.14
C TYR A 217 -25.09 -4.57 6.59
N ALA A 218 -26.21 -5.21 6.23
CA ALA A 218 -27.42 -4.56 5.70
C ALA A 218 -27.13 -3.62 4.52
N ILE A 219 -26.22 -4.03 3.63
CA ILE A 219 -25.84 -3.25 2.44
C ILE A 219 -26.94 -3.43 1.39
N ASP A 220 -27.51 -2.33 0.92
CA ASP A 220 -28.45 -2.38 -0.19
C ASP A 220 -27.72 -2.53 -1.52
N LEU A 221 -28.03 -3.62 -2.25
CA LEU A 221 -27.47 -3.92 -3.55
C LEU A 221 -28.38 -3.43 -4.68
N PRO A 222 -27.84 -2.68 -5.64
CA PRO A 222 -28.53 -2.46 -6.93
C PRO A 222 -28.97 -3.78 -7.57
N ALA A 223 -30.06 -3.75 -8.33
CA ALA A 223 -30.68 -4.95 -8.89
C ALA A 223 -29.71 -5.80 -9.74
N GLY A 224 -28.84 -5.13 -10.55
CA GLY A 224 -27.84 -5.81 -11.37
C GLY A 224 -26.78 -6.54 -10.53
N ALA A 225 -26.27 -5.90 -9.47
CA ALA A 225 -25.30 -6.49 -8.57
C ALA A 225 -25.90 -7.67 -7.79
N ARG A 226 -27.14 -7.56 -7.32
CA ARG A 226 -27.88 -8.64 -6.67
C ARG A 226 -28.05 -9.83 -7.61
N ALA A 227 -28.55 -9.59 -8.83
CA ALA A 227 -28.76 -10.63 -9.83
C ALA A 227 -27.46 -11.35 -10.24
N LEU A 228 -26.34 -10.60 -10.34
CA LEU A 228 -25.02 -11.16 -10.63
C LEU A 228 -24.58 -12.17 -9.56
N LEU A 229 -24.74 -11.80 -8.28
CA LEU A 229 -24.36 -12.66 -7.15
C LEU A 229 -25.32 -13.85 -6.98
N GLU A 230 -26.62 -13.62 -7.03
CA GLU A 230 -27.65 -14.68 -6.85
C GLU A 230 -27.63 -15.73 -7.97
N SER A 231 -27.29 -15.33 -9.21
CA SER A 231 -27.16 -16.27 -10.33
C SER A 231 -25.87 -17.07 -10.35
N GLY A 232 -24.90 -16.74 -9.48
CA GLY A 232 -23.55 -17.34 -9.49
C GLY A 232 -22.65 -16.87 -10.66
N ARG A 233 -23.11 -15.99 -11.55
CA ARG A 233 -22.28 -15.45 -12.65
C ARG A 233 -21.16 -14.55 -12.16
N GLY A 234 -21.26 -14.07 -10.92
CA GLY A 234 -20.21 -13.33 -10.23
C GLY A 234 -19.10 -14.22 -9.66
N GLU A 235 -19.11 -15.56 -9.83
CA GLU A 235 -18.09 -16.43 -9.27
C GLU A 235 -16.69 -16.10 -9.81
N THR A 236 -15.73 -16.05 -8.88
CA THR A 236 -14.31 -15.82 -9.13
C THR A 236 -13.62 -17.11 -9.59
N VAL A 237 -12.36 -17.02 -10.02
CA VAL A 237 -11.56 -18.18 -10.39
C VAL A 237 -11.07 -18.88 -9.12
N LYS A 238 -11.38 -20.17 -9.01
CA LYS A 238 -11.13 -20.95 -7.79
C LYS A 238 -9.73 -21.56 -7.75
N PRO A 239 -9.19 -21.84 -6.55
CA PRO A 239 -7.98 -22.65 -6.40
C PRO A 239 -8.10 -23.97 -7.15
N GLY A 240 -7.05 -24.33 -7.92
CA GLY A 240 -7.04 -25.54 -8.74
C GLY A 240 -7.66 -25.39 -10.13
N ASP A 241 -8.14 -24.22 -10.51
CA ASP A 241 -8.60 -23.97 -11.88
C ASP A 241 -7.43 -24.14 -12.87
N PRO A 242 -7.57 -25.00 -13.91
CA PRO A 242 -6.50 -25.29 -14.85
C PRO A 242 -6.00 -24.05 -15.62
N ARG A 243 -6.83 -23.03 -15.77
CA ARG A 243 -6.42 -21.76 -16.40
C ARG A 243 -5.35 -21.00 -15.62
N LEU A 244 -5.17 -21.32 -14.34
CA LEU A 244 -4.13 -20.72 -13.49
C LEU A 244 -2.89 -21.61 -13.33
N ALA A 245 -2.81 -22.76 -13.98
CA ALA A 245 -1.70 -23.69 -13.83
C ALA A 245 -0.33 -23.11 -14.28
N GLY A 246 -0.34 -22.14 -15.20
CA GLY A 246 0.87 -21.45 -15.68
C GLY A 246 1.17 -20.13 -14.97
N VAL A 247 0.54 -19.85 -13.82
CA VAL A 247 0.70 -18.60 -13.08
C VAL A 247 1.76 -18.78 -11.99
N GLU A 248 2.81 -17.99 -12.05
CA GLU A 248 3.86 -17.87 -11.04
C GLU A 248 3.75 -16.51 -10.34
N THR A 249 3.77 -16.48 -9.02
CA THR A 249 3.55 -15.25 -8.23
C THR A 249 4.70 -15.01 -7.26
N HIS A 250 5.28 -13.80 -7.32
CA HIS A 250 6.33 -13.33 -6.43
C HIS A 250 5.93 -12.04 -5.74
N LEU A 251 6.03 -12.00 -4.42
CA LEU A 251 6.07 -10.77 -3.63
C LEU A 251 7.49 -10.23 -3.73
N ILE A 252 7.68 -9.19 -4.53
CA ILE A 252 9.01 -8.63 -4.82
C ILE A 252 9.43 -7.54 -3.82
N ALA A 253 8.47 -6.90 -3.17
CA ALA A 253 8.66 -6.00 -2.03
C ALA A 253 7.46 -6.08 -1.09
N THR A 254 7.74 -6.03 0.22
CA THR A 254 6.75 -6.08 1.30
C THR A 254 7.12 -5.12 2.41
N PRO A 255 6.17 -4.73 3.30
CA PRO A 255 6.48 -3.94 4.49
C PRO A 255 7.56 -4.60 5.35
N GLN A 256 7.54 -5.91 5.52
CA GLN A 256 8.56 -6.64 6.29
C GLN A 256 9.96 -6.46 5.71
N MET A 257 10.13 -6.59 4.38
CA MET A 257 11.42 -6.37 3.70
C MET A 257 11.94 -4.94 3.92
N ALA A 258 11.06 -3.95 3.91
CA ALA A 258 11.40 -2.55 4.19
C ALA A 258 11.90 -2.36 5.63
N LEU A 259 11.22 -2.96 6.62
CA LEU A 259 11.64 -2.94 8.02
C LEU A 259 13.00 -3.63 8.22
N GLU A 260 13.24 -4.74 7.55
CA GLU A 260 14.52 -5.47 7.61
C GLU A 260 15.67 -4.63 7.03
N ALA A 261 15.44 -3.95 5.91
CA ALA A 261 16.44 -3.04 5.31
C ALA A 261 16.79 -1.88 6.27
N ALA A 262 15.79 -1.28 6.92
CA ALA A 262 16.01 -0.29 7.94
C ALA A 262 16.77 -0.86 9.15
N ALA A 263 16.47 -2.08 9.56
CA ALA A 263 17.17 -2.75 10.65
C ALA A 263 18.66 -2.94 10.38
N GLU A 264 19.06 -3.23 9.13
CA GLU A 264 20.48 -3.30 8.76
C GLU A 264 21.19 -1.95 8.91
N VAL A 265 20.54 -0.85 8.50
CA VAL A 265 21.08 0.51 8.71
C VAL A 265 21.23 0.82 10.20
N ALA A 266 20.26 0.43 11.03
CA ALA A 266 20.35 0.60 12.48
C ALA A 266 21.54 -0.17 13.08
N ARG A 267 21.73 -1.45 12.69
CA ARG A 267 22.87 -2.29 13.13
C ARG A 267 24.21 -1.67 12.74
N ALA A 268 24.30 -1.19 11.50
CA ALA A 268 25.52 -0.53 11.01
C ALA A 268 25.83 0.75 11.80
N ALA A 269 24.82 1.44 12.34
CA ALA A 269 24.97 2.61 13.20
C ALA A 269 25.22 2.27 14.69
N GLY A 270 25.32 0.98 15.05
CA GLY A 270 25.51 0.53 16.44
C GLY A 270 24.25 0.66 17.30
N VAL A 271 23.07 0.64 16.68
CA VAL A 271 21.77 0.71 17.34
C VAL A 271 21.06 -0.63 17.17
N THR A 272 20.55 -1.20 18.26
CA THR A 272 19.84 -2.49 18.25
C THR A 272 18.42 -2.30 17.63
N PRO A 273 18.11 -2.90 16.47
CA PRO A 273 16.76 -2.83 15.93
C PRO A 273 15.83 -3.84 16.60
N VAL A 274 14.60 -3.42 16.84
CA VAL A 274 13.50 -4.28 17.32
C VAL A 274 12.32 -4.11 16.36
N LEU A 275 12.04 -5.15 15.58
CA LEU A 275 10.88 -5.18 14.70
C LEU A 275 9.65 -5.58 15.53
N LEU A 276 8.68 -4.66 15.61
CA LEU A 276 7.44 -4.87 16.38
C LEU A 276 6.33 -5.50 15.53
N GLY A 277 6.40 -5.32 14.23
CA GLY A 277 5.45 -5.86 13.26
C GLY A 277 5.26 -4.94 12.06
N ASP A 278 4.87 -5.53 10.97
CA ASP A 278 4.65 -4.89 9.66
C ASP A 278 3.15 -4.64 9.34
N SER A 279 2.27 -5.05 10.26
CA SER A 279 0.81 -5.11 10.05
C SER A 279 0.04 -4.42 11.19
N ILE A 280 0.61 -3.33 11.76
CA ILE A 280 -0.03 -2.62 12.87
C ILE A 280 -1.14 -1.71 12.32
N GLU A 281 -2.37 -2.04 12.70
CA GLU A 281 -3.60 -1.32 12.35
C GLU A 281 -4.24 -0.65 13.57
N GLY A 282 -5.27 0.14 13.34
CA GLY A 282 -6.05 0.83 14.37
C GLY A 282 -6.03 2.34 14.23
N GLU A 283 -6.64 3.05 15.19
CA GLU A 283 -6.67 4.52 15.21
C GLU A 283 -5.28 5.09 15.47
N ALA A 284 -4.77 5.91 14.55
CA ALA A 284 -3.38 6.40 14.54
C ALA A 284 -2.96 7.03 15.87
N ARG A 285 -3.82 7.88 16.46
CA ARG A 285 -3.54 8.53 17.75
C ARG A 285 -3.45 7.56 18.93
N ASP A 286 -4.19 6.46 18.89
CA ASP A 286 -4.17 5.48 19.97
C ASP A 286 -2.96 4.56 19.83
N VAL A 287 -2.62 4.14 18.62
CA VAL A 287 -1.36 3.44 18.33
C VAL A 287 -0.15 4.30 18.74
N GLY A 288 -0.17 5.60 18.46
CA GLY A 288 0.88 6.54 18.88
C GLY A 288 1.08 6.56 20.41
N LYS A 289 -0.01 6.58 21.19
CA LYS A 289 0.05 6.52 22.67
C LYS A 289 0.62 5.18 23.17
N VAL A 290 0.19 4.06 22.58
CA VAL A 290 0.69 2.73 22.94
C VAL A 290 2.20 2.64 22.67
N MET A 291 2.64 3.11 21.50
CA MET A 291 4.06 3.11 21.12
C MET A 291 4.90 4.02 22.03
N ALA A 292 4.35 5.17 22.48
CA ALA A 292 5.00 6.02 23.45
C ALA A 292 5.21 5.29 24.79
N ALA A 293 4.19 4.56 25.27
CA ALA A 293 4.31 3.77 26.51
C ALA A 293 5.39 2.68 26.40
N ILE A 294 5.48 1.98 25.26
CA ILE A 294 6.54 1.00 25.00
C ILE A 294 7.92 1.69 25.00
N ALA A 295 8.07 2.82 24.31
CA ALA A 295 9.33 3.56 24.26
C ALA A 295 9.77 4.04 25.65
N LEU A 296 8.85 4.50 26.49
CA LEU A 296 9.10 4.89 27.87
C LEU A 296 9.49 3.68 28.75
N GLN A 297 8.91 2.51 28.54
CA GLN A 297 9.30 1.26 29.23
C GLN A 297 10.75 0.90 28.90
N VAL A 298 11.12 0.94 27.62
CA VAL A 298 12.51 0.76 27.17
C VAL A 298 13.44 1.77 27.85
N LYS A 299 13.10 3.05 27.79
CA LYS A 299 13.93 4.12 28.33
C LYS A 299 14.14 4.00 29.84
N ARG A 300 13.12 3.64 30.59
CA ARG A 300 13.15 3.59 32.06
C ARG A 300 13.73 2.30 32.62
N HIS A 301 13.47 1.18 31.95
CA HIS A 301 13.71 -0.14 32.51
C HIS A 301 14.62 -1.03 31.64
N GLY A 302 14.97 -0.59 30.41
CA GLY A 302 15.75 -1.40 29.48
C GLY A 302 15.00 -2.66 29.01
N GLN A 303 13.67 -2.62 28.94
CA GLN A 303 12.81 -3.76 28.62
C GLN A 303 11.84 -3.40 27.49
N PRO A 304 11.64 -4.32 26.53
CA PRO A 304 12.23 -5.65 26.35
C PRO A 304 13.67 -5.63 25.84
N VAL A 305 14.24 -4.46 25.54
CA VAL A 305 15.58 -4.26 24.99
C VAL A 305 16.26 -3.07 25.66
N ALA A 306 17.58 -3.12 25.83
CA ALA A 306 18.35 -2.00 26.34
C ALA A 306 18.64 -0.95 25.26
N ALA A 307 18.68 0.34 25.63
CA ALA A 307 19.17 1.40 24.76
C ALA A 307 20.71 1.29 24.57
N PRO A 308 21.29 1.73 23.42
CA PRO A 308 20.61 2.37 22.30
C PRO A 308 19.88 1.35 21.42
N CYS A 309 18.61 1.60 21.16
CA CYS A 309 17.80 0.76 20.29
C CYS A 309 16.83 1.57 19.45
N VAL A 310 16.28 0.96 18.41
CA VAL A 310 15.21 1.52 17.59
C VAL A 310 14.06 0.53 17.46
N LEU A 311 12.85 0.97 17.78
CA LEU A 311 11.63 0.23 17.56
C LEU A 311 11.15 0.53 16.13
N LEU A 312 11.06 -0.51 15.30
CA LEU A 312 10.62 -0.43 13.91
C LEU A 312 9.25 -1.06 13.76
N SER A 313 8.35 -0.40 13.06
CA SER A 313 7.03 -0.95 12.74
C SER A 313 6.48 -0.40 11.45
N GLY A 314 5.62 -1.20 10.82
CA GLY A 314 4.83 -0.87 9.64
C GLY A 314 3.34 -1.06 9.90
N GLY A 315 2.59 -1.16 8.83
CA GLY A 315 1.15 -1.38 8.84
C GLY A 315 0.36 -0.17 8.33
N GLU A 316 -0.96 -0.17 8.54
CA GLU A 316 -1.85 0.86 8.03
C GLU A 316 -2.81 1.33 9.13
N THR A 317 -2.54 2.49 9.73
CA THR A 317 -3.45 3.08 10.71
C THR A 317 -4.54 3.91 10.03
N THR A 318 -5.60 4.20 10.78
CA THR A 318 -6.75 5.01 10.33
C THR A 318 -6.83 6.30 11.14
N VAL A 319 -7.50 7.31 10.58
CA VAL A 319 -7.80 8.56 11.28
C VAL A 319 -9.29 8.82 11.28
N THR A 320 -9.88 8.95 12.45
CA THR A 320 -11.22 9.49 12.61
C THR A 320 -11.14 11.01 12.51
N VAL A 321 -11.53 11.55 11.36
CA VAL A 321 -11.53 13.01 11.14
C VAL A 321 -12.63 13.66 11.97
N ARG A 322 -12.25 14.58 12.86
CA ARG A 322 -13.15 15.33 13.76
C ARG A 322 -13.04 16.83 13.56
N GLY A 323 -11.92 17.30 13.07
CA GLY A 323 -11.59 18.69 12.83
C GLY A 323 -11.49 19.05 11.35
N ASN A 324 -10.94 20.23 11.06
CA ASN A 324 -10.73 20.76 9.71
C ASN A 324 -9.23 20.93 9.39
N GLY A 325 -8.36 20.36 10.22
CA GLY A 325 -6.91 20.47 10.06
C GLY A 325 -6.41 19.66 8.86
N ARG A 326 -5.12 19.87 8.55
CA ARG A 326 -4.41 19.18 7.46
C ARG A 326 -3.55 18.06 8.04
N GLY A 327 -3.62 16.88 7.44
CA GLY A 327 -2.76 15.77 7.85
C GLY A 327 -3.20 14.43 7.31
N GLY A 328 -2.41 13.45 7.65
CA GLY A 328 -2.65 12.04 7.37
C GLY A 328 -2.39 11.19 8.61
N ARG A 329 -2.40 9.88 8.43
CA ARG A 329 -2.29 8.91 9.53
C ARG A 329 -0.91 8.91 10.19
N ASN A 330 0.16 9.20 9.45
CA ASN A 330 1.51 9.19 9.99
C ASN A 330 1.81 10.41 10.86
N VAL A 331 1.40 11.60 10.41
CA VAL A 331 1.55 12.82 11.24
C VAL A 331 0.60 12.80 12.44
N GLU A 332 -0.60 12.22 12.35
CA GLU A 332 -1.53 12.00 13.47
C GLU A 332 -0.92 11.06 14.52
N PHE A 333 -0.38 9.92 14.08
CA PHE A 333 0.35 8.98 14.92
C PHE A 333 1.52 9.69 15.64
N LEU A 334 2.34 10.40 14.88
CA LEU A 334 3.57 11.01 15.41
C LEU A 334 3.28 12.14 16.39
N LEU A 335 2.25 12.96 16.14
CA LEU A 335 1.84 14.03 17.06
C LEU A 335 1.29 13.44 18.35
N ALA A 336 0.48 12.39 18.28
CA ALA A 336 -0.04 11.69 19.45
C ALA A 336 1.10 11.04 20.28
N LEU A 337 2.08 10.44 19.61
CA LEU A 337 3.28 9.91 20.22
C LEU A 337 4.09 11.01 20.93
N ALA A 338 4.34 12.14 20.26
CA ALA A 338 5.08 13.28 20.84
C ALA A 338 4.37 13.85 22.09
N VAL A 339 3.05 14.01 22.04
CA VAL A 339 2.24 14.45 23.18
C VAL A 339 2.32 13.47 24.35
N ALA A 340 2.30 12.15 24.07
CA ALA A 340 2.37 11.12 25.12
C ALA A 340 3.77 10.96 25.71
N LEU A 341 4.83 11.22 24.95
CA LEU A 341 6.23 11.23 25.42
C LEU A 341 6.54 12.43 26.30
N ASP A 342 5.80 13.52 26.16
CA ASP A 342 5.94 14.76 26.96
C ASP A 342 7.40 15.26 27.05
N GLY A 343 8.11 15.28 25.94
CA GLY A 343 9.50 15.76 25.89
C GLY A 343 10.53 14.81 26.49
N ALA A 344 10.22 13.51 26.63
CA ALA A 344 11.13 12.51 27.18
C ALA A 344 12.50 12.54 26.48
N ALA A 345 13.55 12.84 27.23
CA ALA A 345 14.91 13.00 26.73
C ALA A 345 15.43 11.70 26.09
N GLY A 346 16.11 11.82 24.93
CA GLY A 346 16.73 10.70 24.24
C GLY A 346 15.76 9.81 23.45
N ILE A 347 14.49 10.20 23.28
CA ILE A 347 13.53 9.52 22.41
C ILE A 347 13.26 10.40 21.20
N HIS A 348 13.53 9.87 20.01
CA HIS A 348 13.30 10.52 18.71
C HIS A 348 12.49 9.60 17.83
N ALA A 349 11.66 10.13 16.94
CA ALA A 349 10.84 9.29 16.08
C ALA A 349 10.68 9.86 14.67
N VAL A 350 10.42 8.98 13.73
CA VAL A 350 9.93 9.27 12.38
C VAL A 350 8.72 8.40 12.09
N ALA A 351 7.75 8.96 11.40
CA ALA A 351 6.65 8.21 10.80
C ALA A 351 6.36 8.79 9.44
N GLY A 352 6.13 7.90 8.45
CA GLY A 352 5.83 8.32 7.09
C GLY A 352 5.28 7.19 6.23
N ASP A 353 4.49 7.57 5.22
CA ASP A 353 4.06 6.67 4.16
C ASP A 353 5.20 6.49 3.15
N THR A 354 5.49 5.25 2.81
CA THR A 354 6.58 4.92 1.87
C THR A 354 6.29 5.36 0.44
N ASP A 355 5.04 5.69 0.09
CA ASP A 355 4.69 6.25 -1.23
C ASP A 355 4.97 7.76 -1.36
N GLY A 356 5.32 8.42 -0.23
CA GLY A 356 5.68 9.84 -0.19
C GLY A 356 4.52 10.80 0.06
N VAL A 357 3.30 10.27 0.30
CA VAL A 357 2.08 11.07 0.48
C VAL A 357 1.30 10.61 1.72
N ASP A 358 1.30 11.42 2.75
CA ASP A 358 0.53 11.14 3.97
C ASP A 358 -0.87 11.78 3.89
N GLY A 359 -1.87 10.98 3.57
CA GLY A 359 -3.25 11.43 3.35
C GLY A 359 -3.41 12.16 2.01
N LEU A 360 -3.63 13.47 2.04
CA LEU A 360 -3.74 14.33 0.86
C LEU A 360 -2.56 15.29 0.70
N GLU A 361 -1.62 15.29 1.65
CA GLU A 361 -0.52 16.24 1.71
C GLU A 361 0.71 15.69 0.97
N GLU A 362 1.45 16.59 0.29
CA GLU A 362 2.67 16.25 -0.45
C GLU A 362 3.89 16.09 0.48
N ILE A 363 3.69 15.40 1.59
CA ILE A 363 4.73 15.01 2.56
C ILE A 363 4.60 13.52 2.83
N ALA A 364 5.72 12.84 3.00
CA ALA A 364 5.71 11.44 3.43
C ALA A 364 5.23 11.30 4.88
N GLY A 365 5.56 12.27 5.72
CA GLY A 365 5.28 12.25 7.15
C GLY A 365 6.07 13.32 7.90
N ALA A 366 6.57 12.99 9.11
CA ALA A 366 7.34 13.94 9.91
C ALA A 366 8.34 13.28 10.87
N LEU A 367 9.14 14.12 11.56
CA LEU A 367 10.04 13.72 12.63
C LEU A 367 9.61 14.36 13.95
N ALA A 368 9.78 13.66 15.06
CA ALA A 368 9.59 14.16 16.41
C ALA A 368 10.88 13.99 17.22
N THR A 369 11.19 14.99 18.02
CA THR A 369 12.39 15.09 18.87
C THR A 369 11.97 15.46 20.29
N PRO A 370 12.83 15.30 21.31
CA PRO A 370 12.48 15.68 22.68
C PRO A 370 12.05 17.14 22.86
N ASP A 371 12.52 18.04 21.99
CA ASP A 371 12.19 19.46 22.01
C ASP A 371 10.98 19.85 21.14
N THR A 372 10.34 18.90 20.45
CA THR A 372 9.19 19.18 19.56
C THR A 372 8.09 19.97 20.25
N LEU A 373 7.66 19.55 21.46
CA LEU A 373 6.59 20.23 22.20
C LEU A 373 7.03 21.61 22.69
N SER A 374 8.25 21.74 23.20
CA SER A 374 8.76 23.04 23.69
C SER A 374 8.93 24.07 22.56
N ARG A 375 9.35 23.63 21.36
CA ARG A 375 9.38 24.45 20.13
C ARG A 375 7.99 24.89 19.68
N ALA A 376 7.01 24.03 19.81
CA ALA A 376 5.61 24.33 19.50
C ALA A 376 5.06 25.39 20.47
N TRP A 377 5.24 25.19 21.77
CA TRP A 377 4.83 26.16 22.79
C TRP A 377 5.50 27.53 22.60
N ALA A 378 6.81 27.57 22.28
CA ALA A 378 7.52 28.81 22.01
C ALA A 378 6.95 29.59 20.80
N ARG A 379 6.25 28.92 19.89
CA ARG A 379 5.55 29.51 18.73
C ARG A 379 4.06 29.76 18.99
N GLY A 380 3.58 29.55 20.22
CA GLY A 380 2.17 29.69 20.57
C GLY A 380 1.26 28.58 20.05
N ILE A 381 1.82 27.47 19.54
CA ILE A 381 1.08 26.32 19.04
C ILE A 381 0.81 25.37 20.19
N ARG A 382 -0.45 24.95 20.33
CA ARG A 382 -0.86 23.98 21.35
C ARG A 382 -0.94 22.59 20.75
N PRO A 383 -0.04 21.65 21.10
CA PRO A 383 0.02 20.32 20.45
C PRO A 383 -1.30 19.54 20.53
N ARG A 384 -2.01 19.62 21.67
CA ARG A 384 -3.29 18.93 21.84
C ARG A 384 -4.40 19.52 20.97
N ASP A 385 -4.45 20.84 20.81
CA ASP A 385 -5.43 21.51 19.97
C ASP A 385 -5.22 21.12 18.50
N SER A 386 -3.95 21.03 18.05
CA SER A 386 -3.60 20.54 16.72
C SER A 386 -4.02 19.08 16.52
N LEU A 387 -3.77 18.21 17.51
CA LEU A 387 -4.19 16.80 17.45
C LEU A 387 -5.72 16.66 17.43
N ASP A 388 -6.45 17.43 18.24
CA ASP A 388 -7.91 17.38 18.30
C ASP A 388 -8.58 17.91 17.02
N ASN A 389 -7.86 18.82 16.30
CA ASN A 389 -8.29 19.33 15.00
C ASN A 389 -7.82 18.48 13.81
N ASN A 390 -7.13 17.34 14.03
CA ASN A 390 -6.49 16.53 12.99
C ASN A 390 -5.51 17.35 12.11
N ASP A 391 -4.75 18.28 12.73
CA ASP A 391 -3.82 19.20 12.05
C ASP A 391 -2.35 18.81 12.30
N GLY A 392 -2.04 17.53 12.14
CA GLY A 392 -0.69 17.02 12.31
C GLY A 392 0.29 17.60 11.28
N HIS A 393 -0.13 17.79 10.02
CA HIS A 393 0.72 18.38 8.99
C HIS A 393 1.04 19.84 9.33
N GLY A 394 0.02 20.67 9.58
CA GLY A 394 0.23 22.08 9.95
C GLY A 394 1.12 22.23 11.18
N PHE A 395 1.01 21.33 12.16
CA PHE A 395 1.85 21.30 13.33
C PHE A 395 3.34 21.06 12.98
N PHE A 396 3.66 20.00 12.24
CA PHE A 396 5.05 19.68 11.90
C PHE A 396 5.65 20.63 10.86
N GLU A 397 4.84 21.12 9.91
CA GLU A 397 5.23 22.15 8.94
C GLU A 397 5.70 23.43 9.65
N ALA A 398 4.92 23.91 10.61
CA ALA A 398 5.26 25.09 11.41
C ALA A 398 6.57 24.91 12.19
N LEU A 399 6.97 23.69 12.53
CA LEU A 399 8.22 23.39 13.23
C LEU A 399 9.41 23.14 12.28
N GLY A 400 9.17 22.95 10.97
CA GLY A 400 10.18 22.55 10.00
C GLY A 400 10.59 21.08 10.15
N ASP A 401 9.68 20.22 10.63
CA ASP A 401 9.93 18.80 10.91
C ASP A 401 9.25 17.87 9.90
N SER A 402 8.61 18.39 8.85
CA SER A 402 8.02 17.58 7.79
C SER A 402 9.10 16.74 7.09
N LEU A 403 8.74 15.50 6.76
CA LEU A 403 9.53 14.60 5.93
C LEU A 403 9.00 14.69 4.50
N VAL A 404 9.73 15.38 3.63
CA VAL A 404 9.35 15.62 2.24
C VAL A 404 10.24 14.80 1.32
N THR A 405 9.65 13.89 0.56
CA THR A 405 10.36 13.04 -0.41
C THR A 405 9.91 13.30 -1.85
N GLY A 406 8.73 13.88 -2.03
CA GLY A 406 7.95 13.76 -3.25
C GLY A 406 7.44 12.33 -3.45
N PRO A 407 6.70 12.06 -4.53
CA PRO A 407 6.26 10.71 -4.87
C PRO A 407 7.45 9.77 -5.01
N THR A 408 7.47 8.69 -4.22
CA THR A 408 8.57 7.71 -4.22
C THR A 408 8.44 6.67 -5.34
N LEU A 409 7.28 6.61 -5.99
CA LEU A 409 6.93 5.68 -7.07
C LEU A 409 6.98 4.20 -6.64
N THR A 410 6.96 3.95 -5.33
CA THR A 410 6.75 2.64 -4.72
C THR A 410 5.71 2.75 -3.60
N ASN A 411 5.28 1.62 -3.01
CA ASN A 411 4.37 1.64 -1.87
C ASN A 411 4.43 0.31 -1.10
N VAL A 412 4.97 0.35 0.10
CA VAL A 412 4.96 -0.75 1.07
C VAL A 412 4.41 -0.27 2.42
N ASN A 413 3.40 0.63 2.35
CA ASN A 413 2.63 1.14 3.47
C ASN A 413 3.43 2.04 4.43
N ASP A 414 2.93 2.24 5.66
CA ASP A 414 3.56 3.11 6.65
C ASP A 414 4.87 2.53 7.18
N PHE A 415 5.82 3.41 7.43
CA PHE A 415 7.07 3.13 8.14
C PHE A 415 7.16 4.00 9.39
N ARG A 416 7.48 3.39 10.52
CA ARG A 416 7.64 4.07 11.80
C ARG A 416 8.91 3.58 12.48
N ALA A 417 9.72 4.53 12.96
CA ALA A 417 10.92 4.24 13.75
C ALA A 417 10.98 5.14 14.99
N ILE A 418 11.18 4.53 16.16
CA ILE A 418 11.35 5.22 17.44
C ILE A 418 12.72 4.87 17.99
N LEU A 419 13.64 5.83 17.91
CA LEU A 419 15.01 5.71 18.40
C LEU A 419 15.08 6.10 19.86
N ILE A 420 15.67 5.23 20.71
CA ILE A 420 15.82 5.39 22.13
C ILE A 420 17.32 5.32 22.48
N ARG A 421 17.81 6.37 23.14
CA ARG A 421 19.22 6.55 23.52
C ARG A 421 19.39 6.75 25.02
#